data_10d8cf2e551312e3c34fb6330c811d53
#
_entry.id   10d8cf2e551312e3c34fb6330c811d53
#
_cell.length_a   1.000
_cell.length_b   1.000
_cell.length_c   1.000
_cell.angle_alpha   90.00
_cell.angle_beta   90.00
_cell.angle_gamma   90.00
#
_symmetry.space_group_name_H-M   'P 1'
#
loop_
_entity.id
_entity.type
_entity.pdbx_description
1 polymer ?
#
loop_
_entity_poly.entity_id
_entity_poly.type
_entity_poly.pdbx_seq_one_letter_code
_entity_poly.pdbx_strand_id
1 'polypeptide(L)'
;LDISQNTALTYLYCWNNQLTSLDVSQNTALTELDCSPNQLTSLDVRNGNNQNFSYFNVTNNPNLTCINVDDVTYSTNNWTNIDAQHYFSTNCSVPNSVQEIINTISLYPNPTSEEITISINNFNGNIQTEVFDLIGNKLLNTNETTISLQDYARGIYLLKVAYGDRVEEIKVIKD
;
A
#
# COMPACT_ATOMS: atom_id res chain seq x y z
N LEU A 1 27.56 7.09 -5.13
CA LEU A 1 28.32 6.75 -3.92
C LEU A 1 27.96 5.33 -3.53
N ASP A 2 28.95 4.42 -3.51
CA ASP A 2 28.75 3.05 -3.02
C ASP A 2 29.39 2.91 -1.64
N ILE A 3 28.58 2.59 -0.64
CA ILE A 3 28.99 2.38 0.76
C ILE A 3 28.46 1.05 1.29
N SER A 4 28.00 0.17 0.42
CA SER A 4 27.39 -1.12 0.78
C SER A 4 28.30 -2.03 1.63
N GLN A 5 29.62 -1.89 1.49
CA GLN A 5 30.60 -2.64 2.25
C GLN A 5 30.98 -1.99 3.60
N ASN A 6 30.52 -0.75 3.85
CA ASN A 6 30.82 -0.01 5.07
C ASN A 6 29.78 -0.29 6.16
N THR A 7 29.56 -1.55 6.51
CA THR A 7 28.45 -1.98 7.40
C THR A 7 28.56 -1.45 8.84
N ALA A 8 29.78 -1.06 9.26
CA ALA A 8 30.04 -0.45 10.57
C ALA A 8 29.95 1.09 10.58
N LEU A 9 29.50 1.70 9.45
CA LEU A 9 29.36 3.15 9.35
C LEU A 9 28.25 3.64 10.27
N THR A 10 28.59 4.57 11.19
CA THR A 10 27.63 5.14 12.16
C THR A 10 27.15 6.53 11.75
N TYR A 11 27.96 7.30 11.05
CA TYR A 11 27.67 8.66 10.60
C TYR A 11 27.97 8.81 9.12
N LEU A 12 27.05 9.36 8.35
CA LEU A 12 27.24 9.70 6.95
C LEU A 12 26.85 11.15 6.69
N TYR A 13 27.87 11.98 6.47
CA TYR A 13 27.71 13.37 6.06
C TYR A 13 28.21 13.53 4.64
N CYS A 14 27.30 13.54 3.66
CA CYS A 14 27.61 13.69 2.24
C CYS A 14 26.93 14.92 1.64
N TRP A 15 26.73 15.93 2.48
CA TRP A 15 26.11 17.17 2.10
C TRP A 15 26.93 17.96 1.05
N ASN A 16 26.25 18.87 0.34
CA ASN A 16 26.84 19.76 -0.68
C ASN A 16 27.57 19.00 -1.79
N ASN A 17 26.91 17.97 -2.34
CA ASN A 17 27.40 17.15 -3.43
C ASN A 17 26.41 17.13 -4.61
N GLN A 18 26.63 16.28 -5.59
CA GLN A 18 25.80 16.09 -6.77
C GLN A 18 25.27 14.65 -6.84
N LEU A 19 24.97 14.07 -5.68
CA LEU A 19 24.45 12.71 -5.63
C LEU A 19 23.03 12.67 -6.20
N THR A 20 22.79 11.73 -7.12
CA THR A 20 21.49 11.48 -7.73
C THR A 20 20.76 10.31 -7.06
N SER A 21 21.49 9.43 -6.40
CA SER A 21 20.93 8.33 -5.61
C SER A 21 21.81 8.02 -4.42
N LEU A 22 21.19 7.55 -3.34
CA LEU A 22 21.88 7.07 -2.14
C LEU A 22 21.11 5.86 -1.59
N ASP A 23 21.85 4.79 -1.33
CA ASP A 23 21.37 3.58 -0.68
C ASP A 23 22.24 3.32 0.55
N VAL A 24 21.62 3.35 1.74
CA VAL A 24 22.25 3.04 3.03
C VAL A 24 21.65 1.78 3.66
N SER A 25 20.93 0.97 2.90
CA SER A 25 20.22 -0.23 3.39
C SER A 25 21.15 -1.27 4.03
N GLN A 26 22.43 -1.30 3.61
CA GLN A 26 23.43 -2.22 4.18
C GLN A 26 24.17 -1.65 5.40
N ASN A 27 23.99 -0.36 5.71
CA ASN A 27 24.69 0.32 6.79
C ASN A 27 23.87 0.24 8.09
N THR A 28 23.76 -0.96 8.65
CA THR A 28 22.87 -1.27 9.79
C THR A 28 23.28 -0.60 11.11
N ALA A 29 24.51 -0.07 11.20
CA ALA A 29 24.98 0.69 12.35
C ALA A 29 24.75 2.21 12.20
N LEU A 30 24.20 2.68 11.07
CA LEU A 30 24.04 4.12 10.79
C LEU A 30 22.99 4.73 11.74
N THR A 31 23.38 5.85 12.38
CA THR A 31 22.54 6.61 13.31
C THR A 31 22.45 8.09 12.96
N GLU A 32 23.28 8.58 12.03
CA GLU A 32 23.19 9.95 11.56
C GLU A 32 23.41 10.03 10.06
N LEU A 33 22.51 10.73 9.38
CA LEU A 33 22.54 10.97 7.94
C LEU A 33 22.30 12.45 7.65
N ASP A 34 23.25 13.06 6.92
CA ASP A 34 23.06 14.35 6.27
C ASP A 34 23.47 14.27 4.80
N CYS A 35 22.50 14.34 3.92
CA CYS A 35 22.70 14.40 2.47
C CYS A 35 22.12 15.67 1.85
N SER A 36 22.02 16.76 2.61
CA SER A 36 21.48 18.06 2.19
C SER A 36 22.61 19.09 1.93
N PRO A 37 22.62 19.88 0.84
CA PRO A 37 21.86 19.67 -0.39
C PRO A 37 22.52 18.64 -1.33
N ASN A 38 21.72 18.02 -2.20
CA ASN A 38 22.16 17.16 -3.29
C ASN A 38 21.14 17.19 -4.46
N GLN A 39 21.22 16.23 -5.38
CA GLN A 39 20.32 16.08 -6.53
C GLN A 39 19.61 14.73 -6.51
N LEU A 40 19.29 14.23 -5.30
CA LEU A 40 18.72 12.91 -5.14
C LEU A 40 17.37 12.80 -5.87
N THR A 41 17.17 11.69 -6.54
CA THR A 41 15.91 11.21 -7.09
C THR A 41 15.45 9.93 -6.40
N SER A 42 16.37 9.27 -5.66
CA SER A 42 16.15 8.04 -4.92
C SER A 42 16.96 8.04 -3.64
N LEU A 43 16.32 7.65 -2.54
CA LEU A 43 16.95 7.45 -1.24
C LEU A 43 16.36 6.21 -0.57
N ASP A 44 17.23 5.25 -0.21
CA ASP A 44 16.85 4.06 0.55
C ASP A 44 17.56 4.04 1.91
N VAL A 45 16.78 4.15 2.97
CA VAL A 45 17.26 4.14 4.36
C VAL A 45 16.72 2.94 5.15
N ARG A 46 16.24 1.88 4.46
CA ARG A 46 15.74 0.64 5.09
C ARG A 46 16.86 -0.22 5.61
N ASN A 47 17.55 0.25 6.62
CA ASN A 47 18.72 -0.41 7.21
C ASN A 47 18.41 -1.17 8.52
N GLY A 48 17.12 -1.28 8.88
CA GLY A 48 16.67 -1.93 10.11
C GLY A 48 16.94 -1.11 11.39
N ASN A 49 17.42 0.13 11.28
CA ASN A 49 17.89 0.94 12.41
C ASN A 49 17.24 2.33 12.49
N ASN A 50 16.18 2.61 11.71
CA ASN A 50 15.58 3.95 11.61
C ASN A 50 15.19 4.56 12.96
N GLN A 51 14.74 3.74 13.92
CA GLN A 51 14.32 4.22 15.25
C GLN A 51 15.50 4.69 16.13
N ASN A 52 16.72 4.40 15.76
CA ASN A 52 17.93 4.81 16.49
C ASN A 52 18.65 5.99 15.82
N PHE A 53 18.05 6.57 14.75
CA PHE A 53 18.63 7.77 14.14
C PHE A 53 18.51 8.95 15.09
N SER A 54 19.66 9.51 15.47
CA SER A 54 19.77 10.74 16.26
C SER A 54 19.74 12.00 15.40
N TYR A 55 20.10 11.87 14.11
CA TYR A 55 20.06 12.97 13.16
C TYR A 55 19.73 12.48 11.73
N PHE A 56 18.74 13.11 11.11
CA PHE A 56 18.33 12.85 9.74
C PHE A 56 18.03 14.16 9.02
N ASN A 57 18.75 14.46 7.93
CA ASN A 57 18.55 15.64 7.12
C ASN A 57 18.72 15.34 5.63
N VAL A 58 17.65 15.56 4.88
CA VAL A 58 17.58 15.34 3.41
C VAL A 58 17.01 16.56 2.69
N THR A 59 16.99 17.72 3.33
CA THR A 59 16.48 18.95 2.73
C THR A 59 17.29 19.36 1.48
N ASN A 60 16.70 20.23 0.65
CA ASN A 60 17.33 20.72 -0.58
C ASN A 60 17.71 19.58 -1.54
N ASN A 61 16.80 18.60 -1.71
CA ASN A 61 16.83 17.58 -2.75
C ASN A 61 15.55 17.70 -3.59
N PRO A 62 15.45 18.69 -4.48
CA PRO A 62 14.18 19.10 -5.13
C PRO A 62 13.56 18.01 -6.00
N ASN A 63 14.34 17.04 -6.46
CA ASN A 63 13.88 15.95 -7.32
C ASN A 63 13.53 14.66 -6.53
N LEU A 64 13.79 14.64 -5.21
CA LEU A 64 13.40 13.53 -4.35
C LEU A 64 11.93 13.73 -3.94
N THR A 65 11.12 12.70 -4.08
CA THR A 65 9.73 12.72 -3.63
C THR A 65 9.47 11.64 -2.58
N CYS A 66 9.92 10.43 -2.83
CA CYS A 66 9.72 9.28 -1.95
C CYS A 66 11.03 8.84 -1.29
N ILE A 67 10.99 8.57 0.00
CA ILE A 67 12.10 8.05 0.79
C ILE A 67 11.71 6.66 1.32
N ASN A 68 12.50 5.63 0.95
CA ASN A 68 12.31 4.29 1.48
C ASN A 68 12.75 4.20 2.94
N VAL A 69 11.85 3.73 3.82
CA VAL A 69 12.07 3.63 5.27
C VAL A 69 11.59 2.28 5.81
N ASP A 70 12.11 1.87 6.98
CA ASP A 70 11.65 0.67 7.68
C ASP A 70 10.24 0.84 8.27
N ASP A 71 9.96 2.01 8.85
CA ASP A 71 8.71 2.35 9.54
C ASP A 71 8.24 3.75 9.14
N VAL A 72 7.18 3.80 8.33
CA VAL A 72 6.59 5.06 7.84
C VAL A 72 6.05 5.92 8.99
N THR A 73 5.40 5.28 9.97
CA THR A 73 4.80 6.00 11.10
C THR A 73 5.86 6.67 11.95
N TYR A 74 6.92 5.91 12.28
CA TYR A 74 8.05 6.46 13.03
C TYR A 74 8.71 7.62 12.28
N SER A 75 9.06 7.40 11.00
CA SER A 75 9.77 8.40 10.20
C SER A 75 8.96 9.68 10.01
N THR A 76 7.64 9.58 9.76
CA THR A 76 6.74 10.73 9.64
C THR A 76 6.67 11.56 10.93
N ASN A 77 6.70 10.91 12.08
CA ASN A 77 6.58 11.58 13.38
C ASN A 77 7.90 12.19 13.89
N ASN A 78 9.04 11.69 13.44
CA ASN A 78 10.33 12.01 14.03
C ASN A 78 11.32 12.72 13.08
N TRP A 79 11.18 12.53 11.76
CA TRP A 79 12.12 13.11 10.80
C TRP A 79 11.50 14.32 10.10
N THR A 80 11.83 15.50 10.60
CA THR A 80 11.25 16.78 10.16
C THR A 80 12.14 17.58 9.20
N ASN A 81 13.45 17.25 9.09
CA ASN A 81 14.36 17.93 8.16
C ASN A 81 14.26 17.31 6.76
N ILE A 82 13.13 17.53 6.14
CA ILE A 82 12.76 17.07 4.79
C ILE A 82 12.16 18.22 3.99
N ASP A 83 12.13 18.13 2.65
CA ASP A 83 11.41 19.10 1.82
C ASP A 83 9.91 18.79 1.77
N ALA A 84 9.08 19.78 1.45
CA ALA A 84 7.61 19.65 1.51
C ALA A 84 7.03 18.59 0.55
N GLN A 85 7.77 18.25 -0.54
CA GLN A 85 7.36 17.21 -1.48
C GLN A 85 7.77 15.81 -1.05
N HIS A 86 8.60 15.66 0.00
CA HIS A 86 9.04 14.36 0.46
C HIS A 86 7.93 13.64 1.23
N TYR A 87 7.81 12.34 0.99
CA TYR A 87 7.02 11.42 1.81
C TYR A 87 7.79 10.12 2.05
N PHE A 88 7.40 9.40 3.09
CA PHE A 88 8.01 8.13 3.46
C PHE A 88 7.17 6.95 2.97
N SER A 89 7.84 5.88 2.53
CA SER A 89 7.21 4.62 2.11
C SER A 89 8.13 3.45 2.43
N THR A 90 7.58 2.27 2.68
CA THR A 90 8.36 1.03 2.72
C THR A 90 8.72 0.52 1.32
N ASN A 91 8.09 1.08 0.28
CA ASN A 91 8.38 0.73 -1.12
C ASN A 91 8.10 1.90 -2.07
N CYS A 92 9.12 2.69 -2.34
CA CYS A 92 9.06 3.81 -3.29
C CYS A 92 9.03 3.39 -4.77
N SER A 93 9.27 2.13 -5.10
CA SER A 93 9.16 1.63 -6.47
C SER A 93 7.71 1.54 -6.94
N VAL A 94 6.78 1.51 -6.01
CA VAL A 94 5.35 1.65 -6.30
C VAL A 94 5.08 3.15 -6.40
N PRO A 95 4.73 3.70 -7.57
CA PRO A 95 4.33 5.10 -7.63
C PRO A 95 3.24 5.33 -6.59
N ASN A 96 3.33 6.46 -5.87
CA ASN A 96 2.30 6.90 -4.93
C ASN A 96 1.05 7.38 -5.72
N SER A 97 0.60 6.54 -6.66
CA SER A 97 -0.74 6.61 -7.15
C SER A 97 -1.62 6.14 -6.01
N VAL A 98 -2.14 7.09 -5.21
CA VAL A 98 -3.15 6.83 -4.19
C VAL A 98 -2.85 5.50 -3.50
N GLN A 99 -2.53 5.49 -2.23
CA GLN A 99 -2.61 4.25 -1.46
C GLN A 99 -3.92 3.62 -1.88
N GLU A 100 -3.85 2.72 -2.87
CA GLU A 100 -5.02 1.95 -3.24
C GLU A 100 -5.40 1.26 -1.95
N ILE A 101 -6.39 1.81 -1.28
CA ILE A 101 -7.09 1.05 -0.27
C ILE A 101 -7.56 -0.15 -1.06
N ILE A 102 -6.81 -1.26 -0.96
CA ILE A 102 -7.22 -2.51 -1.57
C ILE A 102 -8.45 -2.90 -0.76
N ASN A 103 -9.59 -2.39 -1.23
CA ASN A 103 -10.87 -2.83 -0.74
C ASN A 103 -10.96 -4.28 -1.19
N THR A 104 -10.65 -5.20 -0.30
CA THR A 104 -10.83 -6.62 -0.60
C THR A 104 -12.26 -6.99 -0.31
N ILE A 105 -12.96 -7.49 -1.32
CA ILE A 105 -14.28 -8.11 -1.15
C ILE A 105 -14.09 -9.52 -0.63
N SER A 106 -14.81 -9.86 0.40
CA SER A 106 -14.98 -11.22 0.91
C SER A 106 -16.44 -11.63 0.90
N LEU A 107 -16.69 -12.86 0.53
CA LEU A 107 -18.02 -13.50 0.56
C LEU A 107 -18.00 -14.62 1.57
N TYR A 108 -18.97 -14.62 2.49
CA TYR A 108 -19.07 -15.67 3.49
C TYR A 108 -20.54 -15.99 3.83
N PRO A 109 -20.89 -17.25 3.97
CA PRO A 109 -20.11 -18.43 3.60
C PRO A 109 -20.04 -18.66 2.10
N ASN A 110 -18.94 -19.21 1.60
CA ASN A 110 -18.80 -19.62 0.19
C ASN A 110 -17.94 -20.90 0.14
N PRO A 111 -18.49 -22.09 -0.10
CA PRO A 111 -19.89 -22.39 -0.50
C PRO A 111 -20.97 -21.99 0.51
N THR A 112 -22.20 -21.84 0.04
CA THR A 112 -23.38 -21.54 0.86
C THR A 112 -24.54 -22.47 0.57
N SER A 113 -25.37 -22.76 1.58
CA SER A 113 -26.65 -23.46 1.41
C SER A 113 -27.84 -22.51 1.28
N GLU A 114 -27.74 -21.28 1.84
CA GLU A 114 -28.89 -20.37 1.92
C GLU A 114 -28.51 -18.93 1.58
N GLU A 115 -27.64 -18.30 2.36
CA GLU A 115 -27.32 -16.88 2.26
C GLU A 115 -25.81 -16.65 2.16
N ILE A 116 -25.44 -15.54 1.55
CA ILE A 116 -24.05 -15.03 1.54
C ILE A 116 -24.06 -13.59 2.02
N THR A 117 -23.00 -13.23 2.75
CA THR A 117 -22.73 -11.85 3.16
C THR A 117 -21.53 -11.32 2.39
N ILE A 118 -21.67 -10.12 1.83
CA ILE A 118 -20.61 -9.36 1.17
C ILE A 118 -19.98 -8.43 2.22
N SER A 119 -18.69 -8.53 2.42
CA SER A 119 -17.92 -7.62 3.24
C SER A 119 -16.80 -6.98 2.42
N ILE A 120 -16.66 -5.67 2.52
CA ILE A 120 -15.63 -4.92 1.79
C ILE A 120 -14.80 -4.17 2.82
N ASN A 121 -13.53 -4.55 2.96
CA ASN A 121 -12.64 -3.90 3.91
C ASN A 121 -12.42 -2.43 3.53
N ASN A 122 -12.44 -1.55 4.53
CA ASN A 122 -12.22 -0.11 4.39
C ASN A 122 -13.23 0.62 3.48
N PHE A 123 -14.43 0.07 3.30
CA PHE A 123 -15.50 0.70 2.53
C PHE A 123 -16.81 0.74 3.34
N ASN A 124 -17.37 1.94 3.54
CA ASN A 124 -18.61 2.16 4.28
C ASN A 124 -19.71 2.79 3.39
N GLY A 125 -19.54 2.76 2.08
CA GLY A 125 -20.50 3.28 1.12
C GLY A 125 -21.56 2.28 0.71
N ASN A 126 -22.48 2.72 -0.15
CA ASN A 126 -23.50 1.84 -0.74
C ASN A 126 -22.85 0.88 -1.76
N ILE A 127 -23.35 -0.34 -1.79
CA ILE A 127 -23.01 -1.34 -2.79
C ILE A 127 -24.21 -1.58 -3.71
N GLN A 128 -23.95 -2.07 -4.91
CA GLN A 128 -24.95 -2.63 -5.80
C GLN A 128 -24.47 -3.99 -6.30
N THR A 129 -25.29 -5.01 -6.14
CA THR A 129 -24.92 -6.38 -6.49
C THR A 129 -25.93 -6.93 -7.51
N GLU A 130 -25.40 -7.45 -8.59
CA GLU A 130 -26.13 -8.22 -9.57
C GLU A 130 -25.70 -9.69 -9.49
N VAL A 131 -26.65 -10.60 -9.50
CA VAL A 131 -26.41 -12.05 -9.49
C VAL A 131 -26.77 -12.63 -10.86
N PHE A 132 -25.88 -13.43 -11.42
CA PHE A 132 -26.03 -14.07 -12.72
C PHE A 132 -25.88 -15.59 -12.59
N ASP A 133 -26.59 -16.32 -13.47
CA ASP A 133 -26.28 -17.73 -13.72
C ASP A 133 -25.08 -17.88 -14.67
N LEU A 134 -24.62 -19.14 -14.89
CA LEU A 134 -23.47 -19.41 -15.74
C LEU A 134 -23.68 -19.12 -17.24
N ILE A 135 -24.91 -18.95 -17.67
CA ILE A 135 -25.25 -18.60 -19.07
C ILE A 135 -25.49 -17.10 -19.25
N GLY A 136 -25.29 -16.31 -18.16
CA GLY A 136 -25.35 -14.86 -18.19
C GLY A 136 -26.70 -14.24 -17.96
N ASN A 137 -27.73 -15.00 -17.55
CA ASN A 137 -29.03 -14.43 -17.18
C ASN A 137 -28.91 -13.74 -15.83
N LYS A 138 -29.38 -12.49 -15.75
CA LYS A 138 -29.47 -11.76 -14.48
C LYS A 138 -30.67 -12.30 -13.67
N LEU A 139 -30.35 -12.76 -12.46
CA LEU A 139 -31.34 -13.37 -11.55
C LEU A 139 -31.79 -12.39 -10.47
N LEU A 140 -30.88 -11.51 -10.00
CA LEU A 140 -31.15 -10.57 -8.91
C LEU A 140 -30.36 -9.28 -9.13
N ASN A 141 -30.95 -8.16 -8.67
CA ASN A 141 -30.25 -6.90 -8.47
C ASN A 141 -30.66 -6.32 -7.12
N THR A 142 -29.69 -6.03 -6.24
CA THR A 142 -29.94 -5.58 -4.87
C THR A 142 -28.82 -4.66 -4.37
N ASN A 143 -29.14 -3.82 -3.39
CA ASN A 143 -28.18 -3.00 -2.66
C ASN A 143 -27.87 -3.57 -1.27
N GLU A 144 -28.43 -4.72 -0.93
CA GLU A 144 -28.18 -5.38 0.36
C GLU A 144 -26.83 -6.07 0.36
N THR A 145 -26.22 -6.10 1.54
CA THR A 145 -24.96 -6.82 1.76
C THR A 145 -25.17 -8.32 2.03
N THR A 146 -26.38 -8.73 2.40
CA THR A 146 -26.75 -10.13 2.58
C THR A 146 -27.72 -10.53 1.47
N ILE A 147 -27.38 -11.58 0.74
CA ILE A 147 -28.12 -12.06 -0.42
C ILE A 147 -28.61 -13.49 -0.13
N SER A 148 -29.92 -13.70 -0.18
CA SER A 148 -30.50 -15.04 -0.13
C SER A 148 -30.40 -15.73 -1.49
N LEU A 149 -29.84 -16.94 -1.45
CA LEU A 149 -29.82 -17.88 -2.58
C LEU A 149 -30.72 -19.10 -2.34
N GLN A 150 -31.56 -19.06 -1.29
CA GLN A 150 -32.38 -20.19 -0.86
C GLN A 150 -33.24 -20.77 -2.00
N ASP A 151 -33.86 -19.91 -2.80
CA ASP A 151 -34.77 -20.30 -3.89
C ASP A 151 -34.05 -20.68 -5.20
N TYR A 152 -32.71 -20.58 -5.24
CA TYR A 152 -31.94 -20.92 -6.41
C TYR A 152 -31.44 -22.37 -6.37
N ALA A 153 -31.30 -22.98 -7.55
CA ALA A 153 -30.76 -24.33 -7.66
C ALA A 153 -29.30 -24.42 -7.20
N ARG A 154 -28.88 -25.62 -6.79
CA ARG A 154 -27.44 -25.89 -6.56
C ARG A 154 -26.63 -25.61 -7.81
N GLY A 155 -25.50 -24.95 -7.65
CA GLY A 155 -24.67 -24.58 -8.76
C GLY A 155 -23.71 -23.43 -8.51
N ILE A 156 -23.18 -22.89 -9.59
CA ILE A 156 -22.25 -21.76 -9.57
C ILE A 156 -22.99 -20.52 -10.07
N TYR A 157 -22.80 -19.43 -9.34
CA TYR A 157 -23.33 -18.11 -9.67
C TYR A 157 -22.19 -17.09 -9.75
N LEU A 158 -22.38 -16.07 -10.57
CA LEU A 158 -21.46 -14.94 -10.67
C LEU A 158 -22.13 -13.71 -10.05
N LEU A 159 -21.47 -13.13 -9.05
CA LEU A 159 -21.86 -11.85 -8.47
C LEU A 159 -21.03 -10.74 -9.09
N LYS A 160 -21.69 -9.70 -9.56
CA LYS A 160 -21.10 -8.46 -9.99
C LYS A 160 -21.40 -7.39 -8.96
N VAL A 161 -20.37 -7.00 -8.19
CA VAL A 161 -20.49 -6.07 -7.06
C VAL A 161 -19.88 -4.73 -7.45
N ALA A 162 -20.73 -3.71 -7.53
CA ALA A 162 -20.33 -2.32 -7.76
C ALA A 162 -20.24 -1.57 -6.42
N TYR A 163 -19.12 -0.88 -6.16
CA TYR A 163 -18.90 -0.08 -4.97
C TYR A 163 -17.88 1.03 -5.26
N GLY A 164 -18.17 2.27 -4.83
CA GLY A 164 -17.40 3.43 -5.26
C GLY A 164 -17.30 3.51 -6.78
N ASP A 165 -16.10 3.65 -7.31
CA ASP A 165 -15.80 3.68 -8.74
C ASP A 165 -15.37 2.30 -9.30
N ARG A 166 -15.60 1.22 -8.54
CA ARG A 166 -15.14 -0.14 -8.85
C ARG A 166 -16.31 -1.09 -9.09
N VAL A 167 -16.03 -2.10 -9.92
CA VAL A 167 -16.90 -3.25 -10.13
C VAL A 167 -16.05 -4.50 -10.10
N GLU A 168 -16.41 -5.47 -9.25
CA GLU A 168 -15.74 -6.76 -9.17
C GLU A 168 -16.70 -7.91 -9.45
N GLU A 169 -16.18 -8.96 -10.07
CA GLU A 169 -16.92 -10.18 -10.37
C GLU A 169 -16.40 -11.32 -9.49
N ILE A 170 -17.29 -11.94 -8.73
CA ILE A 170 -16.94 -12.95 -7.74
C ILE A 170 -17.81 -14.17 -7.92
N LYS A 171 -17.16 -15.34 -7.90
CA LYS A 171 -17.82 -16.63 -8.00
C LYS A 171 -18.39 -17.07 -6.66
N VAL A 172 -19.66 -17.53 -6.66
CA VAL A 172 -20.33 -18.14 -5.53
C VAL A 172 -20.71 -19.57 -5.86
N ILE A 173 -20.56 -20.46 -4.89
CA ILE A 173 -20.98 -21.87 -4.97
C ILE A 173 -22.17 -22.06 -4.05
N LYS A 174 -23.30 -22.49 -4.60
CA LYS A 174 -24.52 -22.90 -3.90
C LYS A 174 -24.54 -24.42 -3.77
N ASP A 175 -24.54 -24.93 -2.53
CA ASP A 175 -24.64 -26.37 -2.19
C ASP A 175 -26.09 -26.85 -2.15
#